data_064dae345c43af3f7828a7159e166d53
#
_entry.id   064dae345c43af3f7828a7159e166d53
#
_cell.length_a   1.000
_cell.length_b   1.000
_cell.length_c   1.000
_cell.angle_alpha   90.00
_cell.angle_beta   90.00
_cell.angle_gamma   90.00
#
_symmetry.space_group_name_H-M   'P 1'
#
loop_
_entity.id
_entity.type
_entity.pdbx_description
1 polymer ?
#
loop_
_entity_poly.entity_id
_entity_poly.type
_entity_poly.pdbx_seq_one_letter_code
_entity_poly.pdbx_strand_id
1 'polypeptide(L)'
;MQRRDLLLGAAAAALPWASPAQAWPAKPIRLIVPFPPGGTTDVVTRLVAAELSKTLGQPVVVDNKPGAGTVLGVDLAAKAPADGHTLVTVANSFCVNQTLVKNLPYDGLRELRPVGLMGMSEHVLATHPGSGLKTVADLVAAAKKQPGQLSYASFGAGTSAHLSGAMLEAQAGVQLIHVPYKGQAPALNDLIGGQVTVMFGNWPEFRQH
;
A
#
# COMPACT_ATOMS: atom_id res chain seq x y z
N MET A 1 6.59 62.03 34.95
CA MET A 1 6.06 60.99 34.04
C MET A 1 4.66 61.42 33.65
N GLN A 2 4.45 61.72 32.38
CA GLN A 2 3.12 62.15 31.91
C GLN A 2 2.28 60.91 31.65
N ARG A 3 0.94 60.96 31.90
CA ARG A 3 -0.01 59.86 31.66
C ARG A 3 0.07 59.31 30.24
N ARG A 4 0.53 60.11 29.30
CA ARG A 4 0.78 59.74 27.91
C ARG A 4 1.88 58.70 27.73
N ASP A 5 2.95 58.77 28.53
CA ASP A 5 4.08 57.84 28.45
C ASP A 5 3.71 56.44 28.98
N LEU A 6 2.82 56.39 29.96
CA LEU A 6 2.25 55.13 30.49
C LEU A 6 1.32 54.44 29.48
N LEU A 7 0.54 55.18 28.70
CA LEU A 7 -0.35 54.64 27.69
C LEU A 7 0.43 54.12 26.47
N LEU A 8 1.52 54.76 26.08
CA LEU A 8 2.40 54.30 25.00
C LEU A 8 3.18 53.03 25.38
N GLY A 9 3.60 52.91 26.63
CA GLY A 9 4.24 51.70 27.15
C GLY A 9 3.30 50.51 27.24
N ALA A 10 2.02 50.72 27.61
CA ALA A 10 1.01 49.66 27.65
C ALA A 10 0.59 49.18 26.26
N ALA A 11 0.56 50.07 25.25
CA ALA A 11 0.25 49.69 23.87
C ALA A 11 1.36 48.83 23.21
N ALA A 12 2.62 49.09 23.57
CA ALA A 12 3.77 48.32 23.07
C ALA A 12 3.83 46.88 23.68
N ALA A 13 3.32 46.67 24.89
CA ALA A 13 3.27 45.36 25.53
C ALA A 13 2.12 44.44 25.02
N ALA A 14 1.15 44.99 24.29
CA ALA A 14 0.01 44.28 23.74
C ALA A 14 0.23 43.73 22.32
N LEU A 15 1.40 43.90 21.73
CA LEU A 15 1.73 43.25 20.45
C LEU A 15 1.81 41.74 20.68
N PRO A 16 0.97 40.94 20.00
CA PRO A 16 1.10 39.49 20.08
C PRO A 16 2.51 39.14 19.58
N TRP A 17 3.31 38.51 20.41
CA TRP A 17 4.55 37.87 19.96
C TRP A 17 4.14 36.87 18.89
N ALA A 18 4.37 37.22 17.62
CA ALA A 18 4.22 36.28 16.52
C ALA A 18 5.22 35.14 16.79
N SER A 19 4.72 34.04 17.38
CA SER A 19 5.52 32.82 17.46
C SER A 19 5.95 32.50 16.04
N PRO A 20 7.25 32.31 15.76
CA PRO A 20 7.70 31.94 14.43
C PRO A 20 6.93 30.68 14.04
N ALA A 21 6.21 30.72 12.93
CA ALA A 21 5.55 29.57 12.39
C ALA A 21 6.63 28.48 12.23
N GLN A 22 6.54 27.42 13.00
CA GLN A 22 7.52 26.35 12.97
C GLN A 22 7.50 25.74 11.57
N ALA A 23 8.63 25.84 10.85
CA ALA A 23 8.73 25.34 9.49
C ALA A 23 8.39 23.83 9.47
N TRP A 24 7.45 23.45 8.63
CA TRP A 24 7.14 22.03 8.40
C TRP A 24 8.11 21.47 7.35
N PRO A 25 8.62 20.24 7.54
CA PRO A 25 8.45 19.35 8.71
C PRO A 25 9.40 19.69 9.85
N ALA A 26 8.88 19.75 11.09
CA ALA A 26 9.64 20.05 12.29
C ALA A 26 10.24 18.83 12.99
N LYS A 27 9.84 17.63 12.58
CA LYS A 27 10.22 16.32 13.14
C LYS A 27 10.23 15.26 12.04
N PRO A 28 10.81 14.08 12.27
CA PRO A 28 10.78 12.99 11.30
C PRO A 28 9.36 12.65 10.83
N ILE A 29 9.24 12.31 9.54
CA ILE A 29 8.00 11.85 8.92
C ILE A 29 7.97 10.34 8.97
N ARG A 30 6.89 9.76 9.46
CA ARG A 30 6.62 8.32 9.44
C ARG A 30 5.83 7.97 8.18
N LEU A 31 6.36 7.06 7.35
CA LEU A 31 5.70 6.59 6.13
C LEU A 31 5.31 5.12 6.29
N ILE A 32 4.05 4.88 6.57
CA ILE A 32 3.51 3.54 6.82
C ILE A 32 3.35 2.80 5.49
N VAL A 33 3.85 1.56 5.45
CA VAL A 33 3.67 0.63 4.32
C VAL A 33 2.86 -0.57 4.81
N PRO A 34 1.60 -0.75 4.34
CA PRO A 34 0.73 -1.84 4.79
C PRO A 34 1.05 -3.19 4.12
N PHE A 35 2.30 -3.40 3.75
CA PHE A 35 2.82 -4.62 3.14
C PHE A 35 4.12 -5.04 3.83
N PRO A 36 4.50 -6.34 3.76
CA PRO A 36 5.80 -6.80 4.24
C PRO A 36 6.97 -6.10 3.52
N PRO A 37 8.13 -6.01 4.16
CA PRO A 37 9.35 -5.52 3.52
C PRO A 37 9.72 -6.34 2.27
N GLY A 38 10.37 -5.68 1.29
CA GLY A 38 10.95 -6.31 0.10
C GLY A 38 10.01 -6.47 -1.10
N GLY A 39 8.71 -6.22 -0.95
CA GLY A 39 7.78 -6.18 -2.08
C GLY A 39 7.85 -4.86 -2.85
N THR A 40 7.27 -4.82 -4.07
CA THR A 40 7.29 -3.64 -4.96
C THR A 40 6.88 -2.36 -4.23
N THR A 41 5.81 -2.39 -3.44
CA THR A 41 5.32 -1.21 -2.69
C THR A 41 6.36 -0.73 -1.69
N ASP A 42 7.01 -1.62 -0.95
CA ASP A 42 8.05 -1.26 0.03
C ASP A 42 9.27 -0.65 -0.66
N VAL A 43 9.76 -1.27 -1.74
CA VAL A 43 10.92 -0.79 -2.49
C VAL A 43 10.68 0.61 -3.06
N VAL A 44 9.56 0.83 -3.74
CA VAL A 44 9.21 2.14 -4.29
C VAL A 44 9.05 3.17 -3.16
N THR A 45 8.41 2.80 -2.06
CA THR A 45 8.26 3.70 -0.91
C THR A 45 9.60 4.11 -0.31
N ARG A 46 10.56 3.19 -0.19
CA ARG A 46 11.91 3.52 0.31
C ARG A 46 12.69 4.45 -0.61
N LEU A 47 12.57 4.26 -1.92
CA LEU A 47 13.19 5.17 -2.91
C LEU A 47 12.61 6.59 -2.77
N VAL A 48 11.30 6.72 -2.70
CA VAL A 48 10.63 8.01 -2.51
C VAL A 48 10.98 8.61 -1.14
N ALA A 49 10.98 7.82 -0.06
CA ALA A 49 11.35 8.27 1.28
C ALA A 49 12.78 8.83 1.34
N ALA A 50 13.72 8.20 0.64
CA ALA A 50 15.11 8.66 0.57
C ALA A 50 15.22 10.03 -0.11
N GLU A 51 14.51 10.25 -1.21
CA GLU A 51 14.52 11.55 -1.91
C GLU A 51 13.75 12.63 -1.13
N LEU A 52 12.62 12.28 -0.52
CA LEU A 52 11.89 13.20 0.35
C LEU A 52 12.73 13.62 1.56
N SER A 53 13.50 12.71 2.16
CA SER A 53 14.37 13.05 3.29
C SER A 53 15.41 14.11 2.91
N LYS A 54 15.98 14.03 1.71
CA LYS A 54 16.94 15.01 1.19
C LYS A 54 16.27 16.38 0.96
N THR A 55 15.09 16.34 0.32
CA THR A 55 14.38 17.58 -0.06
C THR A 55 13.81 18.32 1.14
N LEU A 56 13.27 17.58 2.11
CA LEU A 56 12.58 18.14 3.27
C LEU A 56 13.51 18.43 4.46
N GLY A 57 14.77 17.96 4.42
CA GLY A 57 15.73 18.14 5.50
C GLY A 57 15.38 17.41 6.79
N GLN A 58 14.41 16.47 6.75
CA GLN A 58 13.99 15.64 7.88
C GLN A 58 13.96 14.19 7.46
N PRO A 59 14.27 13.25 8.36
CA PRO A 59 14.17 11.83 8.07
C PRO A 59 12.74 11.41 7.69
N VAL A 60 12.59 10.64 6.62
CA VAL A 60 11.35 9.95 6.27
C VAL A 60 11.55 8.45 6.56
N VAL A 61 10.91 7.98 7.62
CA VAL A 61 11.11 6.63 8.16
C VAL A 61 10.01 5.70 7.65
N VAL A 62 10.40 4.66 6.91
CA VAL A 62 9.47 3.63 6.41
C VAL A 62 9.16 2.64 7.53
N ASP A 63 7.86 2.44 7.81
CA ASP A 63 7.35 1.54 8.85
C ASP A 63 6.36 0.53 8.25
N ASN A 64 6.79 -0.73 8.12
CA ASN A 64 5.97 -1.79 7.55
C ASN A 64 4.94 -2.30 8.56
N LYS A 65 3.65 -2.18 8.23
CA LYS A 65 2.49 -2.63 9.03
C LYS A 65 1.55 -3.49 8.19
N PRO A 66 1.97 -4.70 7.81
CA PRO A 66 1.12 -5.61 7.06
C PRO A 66 -0.02 -6.18 7.91
N GLY A 67 -1.11 -6.58 7.28
CA GLY A 67 -2.19 -7.30 7.93
C GLY A 67 -3.57 -6.96 7.38
N ALA A 68 -4.48 -7.93 7.50
CA ALA A 68 -5.90 -7.83 7.12
C ALA A 68 -6.14 -7.22 5.73
N GLY A 69 -5.40 -7.65 4.70
CA GLY A 69 -5.53 -7.08 3.35
C GLY A 69 -5.22 -5.59 3.27
N THR A 70 -4.20 -5.13 4.01
CA THR A 70 -3.74 -3.74 4.16
C THR A 70 -4.53 -2.87 5.17
N VAL A 71 -5.65 -3.35 5.70
CA VAL A 71 -6.52 -2.58 6.61
C VAL A 71 -5.76 -2.08 7.84
N LEU A 72 -4.91 -2.93 8.44
CA LEU A 72 -4.19 -2.57 9.66
C LEU A 72 -3.29 -1.34 9.50
N GLY A 73 -2.48 -1.29 8.45
CA GLY A 73 -1.56 -0.18 8.22
C GLY A 73 -2.28 1.12 7.86
N VAL A 74 -3.37 1.02 7.09
CA VAL A 74 -4.19 2.19 6.72
C VAL A 74 -4.93 2.74 7.95
N ASP A 75 -5.50 1.88 8.79
CA ASP A 75 -6.18 2.27 10.04
C ASP A 75 -5.24 3.03 11.00
N LEU A 76 -4.00 2.55 11.13
CA LEU A 76 -2.98 3.24 11.93
C LEU A 76 -2.67 4.64 11.42
N ALA A 77 -2.68 4.84 10.11
CA ALA A 77 -2.47 6.16 9.52
C ALA A 77 -3.69 7.07 9.70
N ALA A 78 -4.90 6.54 9.50
CA ALA A 78 -6.15 7.28 9.66
C ALA A 78 -6.33 7.81 11.09
N LYS A 79 -5.87 7.04 12.09
CA LYS A 79 -5.91 7.42 13.52
C LYS A 79 -4.74 8.27 13.99
N ALA A 80 -3.75 8.52 13.13
CA ALA A 80 -2.61 9.35 13.50
C ALA A 80 -3.00 10.85 13.49
N PRO A 81 -2.25 11.71 14.22
CA PRO A 81 -2.45 13.15 14.14
C PRO A 81 -2.36 13.67 12.70
N ALA A 82 -3.31 14.50 12.30
CA ALA A 82 -3.39 15.09 10.95
C ALA A 82 -2.43 16.29 10.76
N ASP A 83 -1.19 16.15 11.23
CA ASP A 83 -0.15 17.19 11.21
C ASP A 83 0.84 17.05 10.04
N GLY A 84 0.60 16.10 9.14
CA GLY A 84 1.44 15.80 7.98
C GLY A 84 2.69 14.98 8.27
N HIS A 85 2.95 14.57 9.54
CA HIS A 85 4.11 13.75 9.88
C HIS A 85 3.84 12.24 9.87
N THR A 86 2.62 11.81 9.59
CA THR A 86 2.30 10.41 9.32
C THR A 86 1.65 10.29 7.95
N LEU A 87 2.28 9.54 7.08
CA LEU A 87 1.82 9.24 5.73
C LEU A 87 1.61 7.73 5.60
N VAL A 88 0.81 7.32 4.64
CA VAL A 88 0.64 5.89 4.29
C VAL A 88 0.73 5.71 2.79
N THR A 89 1.48 4.69 2.36
CA THR A 89 1.46 4.24 0.98
C THR A 89 0.29 3.29 0.79
N VAL A 90 -0.59 3.61 -0.14
CA VAL A 90 -1.73 2.77 -0.47
C VAL A 90 -1.61 2.18 -1.88
N ALA A 91 -2.22 1.03 -2.08
CA ALA A 91 -2.39 0.40 -3.38
C ALA A 91 -3.90 0.26 -3.67
N ASN A 92 -4.26 -0.40 -4.76
CA ASN A 92 -5.67 -0.61 -5.15
C ASN A 92 -6.53 -1.29 -4.06
N SER A 93 -5.94 -2.11 -3.17
CA SER A 93 -6.65 -2.68 -2.02
C SER A 93 -7.30 -1.62 -1.13
N PHE A 94 -6.75 -0.41 -1.06
CA PHE A 94 -7.36 0.71 -0.34
C PHE A 94 -8.76 1.05 -0.86
N CYS A 95 -8.92 1.11 -2.17
CA CYS A 95 -10.24 1.36 -2.80
C CYS A 95 -11.17 0.16 -2.64
N VAL A 96 -10.64 -1.05 -2.85
CA VAL A 96 -11.40 -2.31 -2.77
C VAL A 96 -11.95 -2.55 -1.37
N ASN A 97 -11.17 -2.28 -0.34
CA ASN A 97 -11.57 -2.50 1.05
C ASN A 97 -12.78 -1.66 1.47
N GLN A 98 -13.02 -0.50 0.85
CA GLN A 98 -14.21 0.32 1.09
C GLN A 98 -15.52 -0.46 0.82
N THR A 99 -15.48 -1.46 -0.06
CA THR A 99 -16.64 -2.28 -0.42
C THR A 99 -16.51 -3.71 0.11
N LEU A 100 -15.30 -4.27 0.09
CA LEU A 100 -15.05 -5.67 0.45
C LEU A 100 -15.16 -5.93 1.95
N VAL A 101 -14.71 -4.97 2.78
CA VAL A 101 -14.64 -5.14 4.25
C VAL A 101 -15.85 -4.50 4.90
N LYS A 102 -16.79 -5.35 5.40
CA LYS A 102 -18.06 -4.89 5.98
C LYS A 102 -17.90 -3.92 7.17
N ASN A 103 -16.92 -4.14 8.03
CA ASN A 103 -16.64 -3.32 9.22
C ASN A 103 -15.26 -2.69 9.11
N LEU A 104 -15.05 -1.89 8.06
CA LEU A 104 -13.80 -1.18 7.86
C LEU A 104 -13.61 -0.16 8.99
N PRO A 105 -12.48 -0.16 9.73
CA PRO A 105 -12.30 0.68 10.91
C PRO A 105 -11.97 2.14 10.59
N TYR A 106 -11.94 2.53 9.31
CA TYR A 106 -11.68 3.89 8.82
C TYR A 106 -12.54 4.23 7.60
N ASP A 107 -12.79 5.50 7.40
CA ASP A 107 -13.36 6.06 6.16
C ASP A 107 -12.23 6.67 5.31
N GLY A 108 -11.74 5.89 4.34
CA GLY A 108 -10.59 6.32 3.54
C GLY A 108 -10.80 7.59 2.73
N LEU A 109 -12.05 7.94 2.41
CA LEU A 109 -12.37 9.16 1.65
C LEU A 109 -12.44 10.40 2.53
N ARG A 110 -12.74 10.26 3.81
CA ARG A 110 -12.92 11.36 4.75
C ARG A 110 -11.72 11.58 5.66
N GLU A 111 -11.08 10.50 6.11
CA GLU A 111 -10.03 10.54 7.11
C GLU A 111 -8.62 10.65 6.50
N LEU A 112 -8.45 10.32 5.22
CA LEU A 112 -7.18 10.39 4.52
C LEU A 112 -7.25 11.35 3.34
N ARG A 113 -6.16 12.10 3.14
CA ARG A 113 -6.02 13.03 2.01
C ARG A 113 -4.97 12.50 1.04
N PRO A 114 -5.30 12.36 -0.27
CA PRO A 114 -4.31 11.95 -1.26
C PRO A 114 -3.24 13.03 -1.42
N VAL A 115 -1.97 12.60 -1.48
CA VAL A 115 -0.80 13.46 -1.66
C VAL A 115 -0.27 13.38 -3.09
N GLY A 116 -0.05 12.15 -3.59
CA GLY A 116 0.47 11.96 -4.94
C GLY A 116 0.58 10.50 -5.33
N LEU A 117 0.71 10.25 -6.63
CA LEU A 117 0.99 8.94 -7.19
C LEU A 117 2.49 8.70 -7.14
N MET A 118 2.92 7.63 -6.48
CA MET A 118 4.34 7.26 -6.35
C MET A 118 4.87 6.49 -7.57
N GLY A 119 4.01 5.74 -8.25
CA GLY A 119 4.37 4.94 -9.42
C GLY A 119 3.28 3.96 -9.81
N MET A 120 3.50 3.32 -10.95
CA MET A 120 2.69 2.21 -11.47
C MET A 120 3.60 1.03 -11.77
N SER A 121 3.08 -0.19 -11.67
CA SER A 121 3.79 -1.41 -12.01
C SER A 121 2.91 -2.28 -12.89
N GLU A 122 3.54 -2.89 -13.90
CA GLU A 122 2.85 -3.88 -14.71
C GLU A 122 2.51 -5.10 -13.86
N HIS A 123 1.34 -5.67 -14.15
CA HIS A 123 0.82 -6.85 -13.50
C HIS A 123 0.85 -8.02 -14.48
N VAL A 124 1.46 -9.12 -14.08
CA VAL A 124 1.65 -10.30 -14.92
C VAL A 124 1.07 -11.54 -14.29
N LEU A 125 0.72 -12.51 -15.13
CA LEU A 125 0.38 -13.88 -14.71
C LEU A 125 1.59 -14.77 -14.95
N ALA A 126 2.04 -15.45 -13.91
CA ALA A 126 3.16 -16.38 -13.95
C ALA A 126 2.76 -17.76 -13.47
N THR A 127 3.49 -18.76 -13.94
CA THR A 127 3.39 -20.17 -13.50
C THR A 127 4.78 -20.77 -13.40
N HIS A 128 4.93 -21.89 -12.68
CA HIS A 128 6.19 -22.60 -12.63
C HIS A 128 6.33 -23.57 -13.83
N PRO A 129 7.55 -23.86 -14.28
CA PRO A 129 7.79 -24.70 -15.47
C PRO A 129 7.16 -26.10 -15.39
N GLY A 130 7.10 -26.69 -14.20
CA GLY A 130 6.52 -28.03 -13.98
C GLY A 130 5.00 -28.09 -14.14
N SER A 131 4.29 -26.97 -14.24
CA SER A 131 2.85 -26.93 -14.48
C SER A 131 2.44 -27.39 -15.87
N GLY A 132 3.35 -27.30 -16.85
CA GLY A 132 3.07 -27.55 -18.27
C GLY A 132 2.23 -26.47 -18.96
N LEU A 133 1.81 -25.43 -18.23
CA LEU A 133 1.00 -24.32 -18.77
C LEU A 133 1.93 -23.32 -19.47
N LYS A 134 1.65 -22.98 -20.71
CA LYS A 134 2.45 -22.03 -21.51
C LYS A 134 1.68 -20.77 -21.86
N THR A 135 0.37 -20.85 -21.86
CA THR A 135 -0.52 -19.74 -22.25
C THR A 135 -1.70 -19.63 -21.28
N VAL A 136 -2.37 -18.48 -21.31
CA VAL A 136 -3.64 -18.30 -20.57
C VAL A 136 -4.70 -19.29 -21.07
N ALA A 137 -4.69 -19.61 -22.38
CA ALA A 137 -5.60 -20.60 -22.95
C ALA A 137 -5.39 -21.99 -22.35
N ASP A 138 -4.13 -22.41 -22.12
CA ASP A 138 -3.82 -23.67 -21.45
C ASP A 138 -4.37 -23.71 -20.02
N LEU A 139 -4.19 -22.61 -19.26
CA LEU A 139 -4.72 -22.48 -17.92
C LEU A 139 -6.25 -22.60 -17.90
N VAL A 140 -6.93 -21.88 -18.78
CA VAL A 140 -8.41 -21.93 -18.90
C VAL A 140 -8.88 -23.34 -19.28
N ALA A 141 -8.21 -23.98 -20.25
CA ALA A 141 -8.55 -25.33 -20.68
C ALA A 141 -8.34 -26.37 -19.54
N ALA A 142 -7.24 -26.25 -18.80
CA ALA A 142 -6.96 -27.10 -17.64
C ALA A 142 -7.98 -26.88 -16.51
N ALA A 143 -8.31 -25.62 -16.20
CA ALA A 143 -9.29 -25.28 -15.17
C ALA A 143 -10.70 -25.77 -15.53
N LYS A 144 -11.08 -25.75 -16.82
CA LYS A 144 -12.36 -26.33 -17.29
C LYS A 144 -12.41 -27.84 -17.16
N LYS A 145 -11.29 -28.51 -17.37
CA LYS A 145 -11.18 -29.99 -17.19
C LYS A 145 -11.18 -30.40 -15.73
N GLN A 146 -10.67 -29.56 -14.85
CA GLN A 146 -10.49 -29.85 -13.42
C GLN A 146 -10.99 -28.69 -12.57
N PRO A 147 -12.31 -28.42 -12.51
CA PRO A 147 -12.84 -27.29 -11.75
C PRO A 147 -12.46 -27.37 -10.28
N GLY A 148 -11.94 -26.25 -9.72
CA GLY A 148 -11.54 -26.15 -8.33
C GLY A 148 -10.33 -27.02 -7.93
N GLN A 149 -9.48 -27.43 -8.89
CA GLN A 149 -8.24 -28.17 -8.60
C GLN A 149 -6.99 -27.30 -8.77
N LEU A 150 -7.03 -26.36 -9.69
CA LEU A 150 -5.92 -25.44 -9.90
C LEU A 150 -6.02 -24.26 -8.92
N SER A 151 -4.87 -23.78 -8.46
CA SER A 151 -4.79 -22.70 -7.49
C SER A 151 -4.15 -21.44 -8.07
N TYR A 152 -4.57 -20.28 -7.56
CA TYR A 152 -3.84 -19.04 -7.80
C TYR A 152 -3.45 -18.36 -6.49
N ALA A 153 -2.20 -17.89 -6.42
CA ALA A 153 -1.70 -17.14 -5.30
C ALA A 153 -2.00 -15.63 -5.44
N SER A 154 -2.27 -14.99 -4.32
CA SER A 154 -2.32 -13.53 -4.20
C SER A 154 -1.51 -13.06 -2.99
N PHE A 155 -1.16 -11.80 -2.97
CA PHE A 155 -0.51 -11.18 -1.81
C PHE A 155 -1.50 -10.58 -0.80
N GLY A 156 -2.73 -11.16 -0.77
CA GLY A 156 -3.78 -10.88 0.19
C GLY A 156 -5.15 -10.63 -0.44
N ALA A 157 -6.20 -10.83 0.33
CA ALA A 157 -7.56 -10.53 -0.10
C ALA A 157 -7.70 -9.03 -0.44
N GLY A 158 -8.44 -8.71 -1.51
CA GLY A 158 -8.64 -7.34 -1.99
C GLY A 158 -7.47 -6.73 -2.77
N THR A 159 -6.33 -7.43 -2.88
CA THR A 159 -5.19 -6.96 -3.69
C THR A 159 -5.45 -7.16 -5.19
N SER A 160 -4.62 -6.51 -6.04
CA SER A 160 -4.71 -6.67 -7.50
C SER A 160 -4.64 -8.14 -7.94
N ALA A 161 -3.77 -8.93 -7.31
CA ALA A 161 -3.64 -10.35 -7.62
C ALA A 161 -4.93 -11.14 -7.35
N HIS A 162 -5.60 -10.87 -6.22
CA HIS A 162 -6.90 -11.47 -5.92
C HIS A 162 -7.96 -11.06 -6.95
N LEU A 163 -8.06 -9.77 -7.25
CA LEU A 163 -9.03 -9.28 -8.24
C LEU A 163 -8.78 -9.83 -9.63
N SER A 164 -7.50 -9.92 -10.06
CA SER A 164 -7.16 -10.50 -11.36
C SER A 164 -7.56 -11.97 -11.46
N GLY A 165 -7.36 -12.75 -10.39
CA GLY A 165 -7.83 -14.13 -10.32
C GLY A 165 -9.34 -14.23 -10.41
N ALA A 166 -10.06 -13.49 -9.60
CA ALA A 166 -11.53 -13.47 -9.61
C ALA A 166 -12.11 -12.99 -10.97
N MET A 167 -11.47 -12.01 -11.61
CA MET A 167 -11.85 -11.57 -12.96
C MET A 167 -11.61 -12.66 -14.00
N LEU A 168 -10.49 -13.38 -13.93
CA LEU A 168 -10.22 -14.50 -14.82
C LEU A 168 -11.29 -15.59 -14.65
N GLU A 169 -11.63 -15.95 -13.40
CA GLU A 169 -12.67 -16.94 -13.11
C GLU A 169 -14.02 -16.52 -13.73
N ALA A 170 -14.42 -15.27 -13.51
CA ALA A 170 -15.69 -14.74 -14.00
C ALA A 170 -15.74 -14.67 -15.53
N GLN A 171 -14.66 -14.20 -16.19
CA GLN A 171 -14.63 -14.01 -17.63
C GLN A 171 -14.48 -15.32 -18.41
N ALA A 172 -13.69 -16.26 -17.89
CA ALA A 172 -13.44 -17.55 -18.53
C ALA A 172 -14.46 -18.63 -18.15
N GLY A 173 -15.31 -18.40 -17.15
CA GLY A 173 -16.24 -19.38 -16.61
C GLY A 173 -15.51 -20.59 -16.00
N VAL A 174 -14.46 -20.34 -15.21
CA VAL A 174 -13.65 -21.37 -14.55
C VAL A 174 -13.66 -21.20 -13.04
N GLN A 175 -13.25 -22.24 -12.31
CA GLN A 175 -13.10 -22.21 -10.87
C GLN A 175 -11.65 -22.53 -10.50
N LEU A 176 -11.05 -21.63 -9.72
CA LEU A 176 -9.70 -21.77 -9.17
C LEU A 176 -9.74 -21.69 -7.64
N ILE A 177 -8.74 -22.25 -6.97
CA ILE A 177 -8.58 -22.12 -5.52
C ILE A 177 -7.76 -20.85 -5.25
N HIS A 178 -8.34 -19.87 -4.57
CA HIS A 178 -7.60 -18.70 -4.12
C HIS A 178 -6.75 -19.01 -2.89
N VAL A 179 -5.44 -18.77 -2.97
CA VAL A 179 -4.48 -18.94 -1.87
C VAL A 179 -3.90 -17.58 -1.50
N PRO A 180 -4.40 -16.93 -0.42
CA PRO A 180 -3.91 -15.62 0.00
C PRO A 180 -2.64 -15.72 0.86
N TYR A 181 -1.63 -14.94 0.52
CA TYR A 181 -0.38 -14.78 1.28
C TYR A 181 -0.30 -13.40 1.95
N LYS A 182 0.61 -13.24 2.91
CA LYS A 182 0.85 -11.94 3.57
C LYS A 182 1.79 -11.03 2.78
N GLY A 183 1.87 -11.19 1.46
CA GLY A 183 2.73 -10.41 0.57
C GLY A 183 3.18 -11.21 -0.63
N GLN A 184 3.84 -10.55 -1.61
CA GLN A 184 4.23 -11.21 -2.86
C GLN A 184 5.39 -12.19 -2.67
N ALA A 185 6.38 -11.89 -1.84
CA ALA A 185 7.57 -12.74 -1.67
C ALA A 185 7.22 -14.19 -1.22
N PRO A 186 6.43 -14.43 -0.16
CA PRO A 186 6.06 -15.81 0.21
C PRO A 186 5.20 -16.49 -0.86
N ALA A 187 4.32 -15.76 -1.56
CA ALA A 187 3.53 -16.32 -2.67
C ALA A 187 4.42 -16.77 -3.84
N LEU A 188 5.45 -15.97 -4.16
CA LEU A 188 6.41 -16.28 -5.22
C LEU A 188 7.26 -17.52 -4.89
N ASN A 189 7.70 -17.65 -3.65
CA ASN A 189 8.43 -18.84 -3.20
C ASN A 189 7.60 -20.12 -3.41
N ASP A 190 6.33 -20.10 -3.06
CA ASP A 190 5.42 -21.23 -3.24
C ASP A 190 5.07 -21.48 -4.72
N LEU A 191 5.03 -20.44 -5.54
CA LEU A 191 4.90 -20.58 -6.99
C LEU A 191 6.13 -21.28 -7.59
N ILE A 192 7.34 -20.85 -7.23
CA ILE A 192 8.60 -21.47 -7.70
C ILE A 192 8.68 -22.91 -7.23
N GLY A 193 8.26 -23.19 -5.99
CA GLY A 193 8.21 -24.52 -5.40
C GLY A 193 7.07 -25.42 -5.93
N GLY A 194 6.20 -24.91 -6.84
CA GLY A 194 5.08 -25.65 -7.39
C GLY A 194 3.94 -25.94 -6.40
N GLN A 195 3.90 -25.23 -5.25
CA GLN A 195 2.82 -25.38 -4.26
C GLN A 195 1.52 -24.70 -4.70
N VAL A 196 1.61 -23.73 -5.59
CA VAL A 196 0.48 -23.08 -6.25
C VAL A 196 0.67 -23.12 -7.76
N THR A 197 -0.43 -23.21 -8.52
CA THR A 197 -0.38 -23.41 -9.97
C THR A 197 0.05 -22.15 -10.70
N VAL A 198 -0.56 -21.02 -10.35
CA VAL A 198 -0.30 -19.72 -10.99
C VAL A 198 -0.30 -18.61 -9.94
N MET A 199 0.24 -17.46 -10.32
CA MET A 199 0.23 -16.26 -9.51
C MET A 199 0.10 -15.03 -10.39
N PHE A 200 -0.81 -14.11 -10.00
CA PHE A 200 -0.77 -12.75 -10.48
C PHE A 200 0.13 -11.92 -9.57
N GLY A 201 0.99 -11.08 -10.13
CA GLY A 201 1.88 -10.26 -9.34
C GLY A 201 2.56 -9.17 -10.15
N ASN A 202 3.37 -8.34 -9.48
CA ASN A 202 4.06 -7.23 -10.10
C ASN A 202 5.33 -7.69 -10.82
N TRP A 203 5.53 -7.23 -12.04
CA TRP A 203 6.66 -7.62 -12.89
C TRP A 203 8.05 -7.45 -12.24
N PRO A 204 8.36 -6.35 -11.49
CA PRO A 204 9.70 -6.18 -10.92
C PRO A 204 10.17 -7.33 -10.02
N GLU A 205 9.24 -8.03 -9.36
CA GLU A 205 9.56 -9.14 -8.47
C GLU A 205 9.78 -10.45 -9.23
N PHE A 206 9.01 -10.68 -10.31
CA PHE A 206 9.16 -11.87 -11.15
C PHE A 206 10.44 -11.89 -11.98
N ARG A 207 10.89 -10.73 -12.49
CA ARG A 207 11.99 -10.64 -13.43
C ARG A 207 13.34 -11.13 -12.88
N GLN A 208 13.44 -11.36 -11.57
CA GLN A 208 14.64 -11.87 -10.90
C GLN A 208 14.70 -13.39 -10.89
N HIS A 209 13.64 -14.06 -11.32
CA HIS A 209 13.45 -15.49 -11.33
C HIS A 209 13.12 -16.00 -12.73
#